data_c0f26717ac4270a3c7aaba10cb625ef5
#
_entry.id   c0f26717ac4270a3c7aaba10cb625ef5
#
_cell.length_a   1.000
_cell.length_b   1.000
_cell.length_c   1.000
_cell.angle_alpha   90.00
_cell.angle_beta   90.00
_cell.angle_gamma   90.00
#
_symmetry.space_group_name_H-M   'P 1'
#
loop_
_entity.id
_entity.type
_entity.pdbx_description
1 polymer ?
#
loop_
_entity_poly.entity_id
_entity_poly.type
_entity_poly.pdbx_seq_one_letter_code
_entity_poly.pdbx_strand_id
1 'polypeptide(L)'
;TALRRGGRTLGGAMLWTKPAQLAPFEPDSPFANLTVPADVTVSKQVLAQPTLDLNDKTWARLSDGTPLVTASRLGEGWLVLVHTTSNAAWTTLPLSGLFVNMLKRIVAMSEGVGGLGRQERPLPPIEILDGFGRTAKPTSTAKAISSHGDVDIGPAHPPGLYGFETTRRAINLGPRLTIKPMGPLPQGVAGEAYAQEREVDLKPWFLVSAFILLIADA
;
A
#
# COMPACT_ATOMS: atom_id res chain seq x y z
N THR A 1 -15.85 -11.25 -11.93
CA THR A 1 -14.67 -12.12 -11.84
C THR A 1 -14.93 -13.20 -10.80
N ALA A 2 -14.64 -14.46 -11.10
CA ALA A 2 -14.82 -15.56 -10.20
C ALA A 2 -13.51 -16.36 -10.04
N LEU A 3 -13.29 -16.95 -8.87
CA LEU A 3 -12.19 -17.86 -8.64
C LEU A 3 -12.55 -19.23 -9.23
N ARG A 4 -11.56 -19.92 -9.79
CA ARG A 4 -11.73 -21.29 -10.29
C ARG A 4 -12.06 -22.19 -9.11
N ARG A 5 -13.15 -22.98 -9.23
CA ARG A 5 -13.46 -24.02 -8.24
C ARG A 5 -12.38 -25.10 -8.33
N GLY A 6 -11.69 -25.34 -7.22
CA GLY A 6 -10.70 -26.40 -7.13
C GLY A 6 -11.35 -27.77 -7.08
N GLY A 7 -10.66 -28.79 -7.61
CA GLY A 7 -10.95 -30.18 -7.30
C GLY A 7 -10.71 -30.48 -5.82
N ARG A 8 -11.13 -31.65 -5.33
CA ARG A 8 -11.04 -32.08 -3.91
C ARG A 8 -9.61 -32.09 -3.31
N THR A 9 -8.59 -31.96 -4.13
CA THR A 9 -7.18 -31.92 -3.73
C THR A 9 -6.64 -30.50 -3.83
N LEU A 10 -6.40 -29.86 -2.69
CA LEU A 10 -5.70 -28.57 -2.51
C LEU A 10 -6.42 -27.27 -2.91
N GLY A 11 -7.74 -27.22 -2.91
CA GLY A 11 -8.48 -25.95 -2.96
C GLY A 11 -8.26 -25.08 -4.20
N GLY A 12 -7.83 -25.64 -5.34
CA GLY A 12 -7.61 -24.90 -6.59
C GLY A 12 -6.38 -23.99 -6.59
N ALA A 13 -5.50 -24.11 -5.61
CA ALA A 13 -4.23 -23.39 -5.60
C ALA A 13 -3.25 -24.05 -6.59
N MET A 14 -2.64 -23.22 -7.44
CA MET A 14 -1.52 -23.59 -8.29
C MET A 14 -0.21 -23.28 -7.57
N LEU A 15 0.73 -24.23 -7.65
CA LEU A 15 2.07 -24.11 -7.11
C LEU A 15 3.06 -24.09 -8.28
N TRP A 16 3.93 -23.09 -8.33
CA TRP A 16 5.04 -23.05 -9.28
C TRP A 16 6.27 -23.72 -8.68
N THR A 17 6.88 -24.65 -9.43
CA THR A 17 8.16 -25.25 -9.04
C THR A 17 9.27 -24.19 -8.96
N LYS A 18 9.23 -23.20 -9.86
CA LYS A 18 10.03 -21.96 -9.77
C LYS A 18 9.06 -20.80 -9.58
N PRO A 19 9.27 -19.91 -8.62
CA PRO A 19 8.42 -18.73 -8.45
C PRO A 19 8.31 -17.94 -9.74
N ALA A 20 7.08 -17.62 -10.15
CA ALA A 20 6.82 -16.84 -11.35
C ALA A 20 7.01 -15.35 -11.07
N GLN A 21 7.57 -14.61 -12.00
CA GLN A 21 7.70 -13.15 -11.91
C GLN A 21 6.43 -12.47 -12.43
N LEU A 22 6.19 -11.24 -12.00
CA LEU A 22 5.17 -10.40 -12.61
C LEU A 22 5.64 -9.94 -13.98
N ALA A 23 4.72 -9.94 -14.95
CA ALA A 23 4.92 -9.28 -16.22
C ALA A 23 4.82 -7.74 -16.06
N PRO A 24 5.45 -6.95 -16.94
CA PRO A 24 5.16 -5.52 -17.03
C PRO A 24 3.67 -5.26 -17.22
N PHE A 25 3.18 -4.17 -16.64
CA PHE A 25 1.77 -3.83 -16.75
C PHE A 25 1.42 -3.31 -18.14
N GLU A 26 0.26 -3.72 -18.65
CA GLU A 26 -0.27 -3.24 -19.91
C GLU A 26 -0.68 -1.75 -19.84
N PRO A 27 -0.65 -1.01 -20.96
CA PRO A 27 -0.98 0.43 -20.97
C PRO A 27 -2.38 0.77 -20.43
N ASP A 28 -3.33 -0.11 -20.65
CA ASP A 28 -4.75 0.06 -20.23
C ASP A 28 -4.98 -0.38 -18.78
N SER A 29 -4.00 -0.99 -18.15
CA SER A 29 -4.07 -1.36 -16.75
C SER A 29 -4.05 -0.11 -15.85
N PRO A 30 -4.83 -0.08 -14.75
CA PRO A 30 -4.68 0.95 -13.73
C PRO A 30 -3.27 1.03 -13.14
N PHE A 31 -2.49 -0.04 -13.30
CA PHE A 31 -1.12 -0.15 -12.81
C PHE A 31 -0.08 0.28 -13.86
N ALA A 32 -0.49 0.75 -15.03
CA ALA A 32 0.42 1.25 -16.06
C ALA A 32 1.46 2.20 -15.48
N ASN A 33 2.67 2.17 -16.02
CA ASN A 33 3.82 2.97 -15.57
C ASN A 33 4.35 2.67 -14.16
N LEU A 34 3.84 1.66 -13.45
CA LEU A 34 4.51 1.15 -12.26
C LEU A 34 5.64 0.21 -12.67
N THR A 35 6.82 0.43 -12.11
CA THR A 35 7.96 -0.47 -12.32
C THR A 35 7.79 -1.74 -11.53
N VAL A 36 7.95 -2.89 -12.18
CA VAL A 36 7.93 -4.20 -11.52
C VAL A 36 9.35 -4.57 -11.10
N PRO A 37 9.63 -4.66 -9.79
CA PRO A 37 10.93 -5.12 -9.31
C PRO A 37 11.16 -6.60 -9.63
N ALA A 38 12.39 -6.99 -9.99
CA ALA A 38 12.72 -8.35 -10.37
C ALA A 38 12.64 -9.38 -9.21
N ASP A 39 12.68 -8.91 -7.98
CA ASP A 39 12.55 -9.71 -6.75
C ASP A 39 11.11 -10.00 -6.35
N VAL A 40 10.13 -9.40 -7.05
CA VAL A 40 8.71 -9.67 -6.83
C VAL A 40 8.31 -10.94 -7.57
N THR A 41 8.02 -11.97 -6.80
CA THR A 41 7.69 -13.31 -7.31
C THR A 41 6.45 -13.89 -6.65
N VAL A 42 5.79 -14.81 -7.36
CA VAL A 42 4.63 -15.56 -6.89
C VAL A 42 4.92 -17.05 -6.96
N SER A 43 4.85 -17.73 -5.82
CA SER A 43 5.05 -19.17 -5.71
C SER A 43 3.74 -19.95 -5.72
N LYS A 44 2.66 -19.32 -5.26
CA LYS A 44 1.31 -19.94 -5.17
C LYS A 44 0.24 -18.92 -5.53
N GLN A 45 -0.80 -19.37 -6.20
CA GLN A 45 -2.00 -18.57 -6.43
C GLN A 45 -3.25 -19.44 -6.59
N VAL A 46 -4.42 -18.82 -6.45
CA VAL A 46 -5.71 -19.41 -6.82
C VAL A 46 -6.06 -18.92 -8.22
N LEU A 47 -6.18 -19.84 -9.18
CA LEU A 47 -6.43 -19.48 -10.57
C LEU A 47 -7.77 -18.79 -10.76
N ALA A 48 -7.80 -17.79 -11.65
CA ALA A 48 -9.04 -17.24 -12.14
C ALA A 48 -9.82 -18.29 -12.95
N GLN A 49 -11.15 -18.22 -12.88
CA GLN A 49 -12.00 -19.06 -13.73
C GLN A 49 -11.86 -18.61 -15.18
N PRO A 50 -11.57 -19.52 -16.12
CA PRO A 50 -11.50 -19.19 -17.54
C PRO A 50 -12.87 -18.73 -18.04
N THR A 51 -12.92 -17.51 -18.58
CA THR A 51 -14.10 -16.91 -19.24
C THR A 51 -13.61 -16.18 -20.49
N LEU A 52 -14.50 -15.97 -21.46
CA LEU A 52 -14.13 -15.30 -22.72
C LEU A 52 -13.64 -13.86 -22.49
N ASP A 53 -14.14 -13.21 -21.44
CA ASP A 53 -13.82 -11.84 -21.06
C ASP A 53 -12.74 -11.72 -19.98
N LEU A 54 -12.04 -12.83 -19.66
CA LEU A 54 -11.02 -12.83 -18.61
C LEU A 54 -9.86 -11.89 -18.95
N ASN A 55 -9.49 -11.78 -20.22
CA ASN A 55 -8.43 -10.88 -20.67
C ASN A 55 -8.76 -9.42 -20.37
N ASP A 56 -9.97 -8.98 -20.68
CA ASP A 56 -10.42 -7.60 -20.46
C ASP A 56 -10.56 -7.26 -18.98
N LYS A 57 -10.72 -8.28 -18.14
CA LYS A 57 -10.82 -8.16 -16.68
C LYS A 57 -9.47 -8.25 -15.97
N THR A 58 -8.39 -8.53 -16.69
CA THR A 58 -7.07 -8.76 -16.09
C THR A 58 -6.27 -7.47 -16.06
N TRP A 59 -5.94 -7.01 -14.85
CA TRP A 59 -5.13 -5.82 -14.61
C TRP A 59 -3.64 -6.10 -14.41
N ALA A 60 -3.31 -7.32 -13.98
CA ALA A 60 -1.92 -7.77 -13.83
C ALA A 60 -1.79 -9.25 -14.15
N ARG A 61 -0.67 -9.63 -14.76
CA ARG A 61 -0.32 -11.00 -15.16
C ARG A 61 1.03 -11.41 -14.61
N LEU A 62 1.24 -12.70 -14.52
CA LEU A 62 2.57 -13.27 -14.38
C LEU A 62 3.25 -13.38 -15.75
N SER A 63 4.54 -13.61 -15.76
CA SER A 63 5.37 -13.74 -16.98
C SER A 63 4.95 -14.91 -17.89
N ASP A 64 4.24 -15.90 -17.34
CA ASP A 64 3.65 -17.02 -18.08
C ASP A 64 2.26 -16.69 -18.67
N GLY A 65 1.78 -15.44 -18.51
CA GLY A 65 0.47 -14.99 -18.95
C GLY A 65 -0.67 -15.25 -17.95
N THR A 66 -0.43 -15.93 -16.84
CA THR A 66 -1.47 -16.24 -15.85
C THR A 66 -1.98 -14.96 -15.15
N PRO A 67 -3.30 -14.73 -15.07
CA PRO A 67 -3.87 -13.57 -14.39
C PRO A 67 -3.54 -13.56 -12.89
N LEU A 68 -2.96 -12.48 -12.39
CA LEU A 68 -2.66 -12.27 -10.97
C LEU A 68 -3.66 -11.33 -10.30
N VAL A 69 -4.05 -10.26 -10.98
CA VAL A 69 -5.09 -9.33 -10.49
C VAL A 69 -6.16 -9.22 -11.56
N THR A 70 -7.39 -9.47 -11.15
CA THR A 70 -8.55 -9.31 -12.02
C THR A 70 -9.57 -8.38 -11.38
N ALA A 71 -10.33 -7.66 -12.19
CA ALA A 71 -11.35 -6.76 -11.72
C ALA A 71 -12.62 -6.81 -12.57
N SER A 72 -13.73 -6.51 -11.95
CA SER A 72 -15.02 -6.35 -12.65
C SER A 72 -15.87 -5.29 -11.98
N ARG A 73 -16.72 -4.64 -12.76
CA ARG A 73 -17.71 -3.72 -12.21
C ARG A 73 -18.73 -4.48 -11.36
N LEU A 74 -19.07 -3.91 -10.22
CA LEU A 74 -20.11 -4.40 -9.32
C LEU A 74 -20.89 -3.20 -8.80
N GLY A 75 -22.08 -2.96 -9.38
CA GLY A 75 -22.83 -1.72 -9.17
C GLY A 75 -21.99 -0.52 -9.61
N GLU A 76 -21.93 0.51 -8.80
CA GLU A 76 -21.13 1.72 -9.04
C GLU A 76 -19.63 1.55 -8.72
N GLY A 77 -19.25 0.42 -8.13
CA GLY A 77 -17.88 0.17 -7.71
C GLY A 77 -17.15 -0.89 -8.53
N TRP A 78 -16.00 -1.31 -7.99
CA TRP A 78 -15.16 -2.36 -8.55
C TRP A 78 -14.96 -3.49 -7.54
N LEU A 79 -15.10 -4.71 -8.02
CA LEU A 79 -14.61 -5.90 -7.33
C LEU A 79 -13.23 -6.24 -7.90
N VAL A 80 -12.21 -6.09 -7.08
CA VAL A 80 -10.82 -6.40 -7.44
C VAL A 80 -10.39 -7.64 -6.68
N LEU A 81 -9.93 -8.66 -7.40
CA LEU A 81 -9.42 -9.91 -6.83
C LEU A 81 -7.92 -10.02 -7.10
N VAL A 82 -7.15 -10.17 -6.04
CA VAL A 82 -5.74 -10.56 -6.11
C VAL A 82 -5.66 -12.06 -5.91
N HIS A 83 -5.17 -12.77 -6.92
CA HIS A 83 -5.21 -14.23 -6.98
C HIS A 83 -4.11 -14.93 -6.16
N THR A 84 -3.45 -14.22 -5.27
CA THR A 84 -2.50 -14.74 -4.28
C THR A 84 -2.82 -14.16 -2.90
N THR A 85 -2.21 -14.68 -1.85
CA THR A 85 -2.41 -14.17 -0.49
C THR A 85 -1.23 -13.30 -0.07
N SER A 86 -1.44 -12.39 0.90
CA SER A 86 -0.39 -11.57 1.50
C SER A 86 0.52 -12.37 2.45
N ASN A 87 0.83 -13.62 2.09
CA ASN A 87 1.68 -14.52 2.86
C ASN A 87 3.02 -14.72 2.11
N ALA A 88 4.13 -14.52 2.79
CA ALA A 88 5.48 -14.68 2.22
C ALA A 88 5.76 -16.08 1.64
N ALA A 89 5.06 -17.14 2.11
CA ALA A 89 5.13 -18.47 1.51
C ALA A 89 4.40 -18.57 0.16
N TRP A 90 3.61 -17.56 -0.22
CA TRP A 90 2.88 -17.50 -1.49
C TRP A 90 3.49 -16.49 -2.46
N THR A 91 3.93 -15.34 -1.95
CA THR A 91 4.47 -14.27 -2.79
C THR A 91 5.29 -13.27 -1.98
N THR A 92 6.30 -12.68 -2.63
CA THR A 92 7.06 -11.55 -2.07
C THR A 92 6.39 -10.19 -2.35
N LEU A 93 5.31 -10.16 -3.16
CA LEU A 93 4.62 -8.92 -3.55
C LEU A 93 4.26 -8.01 -2.36
N PRO A 94 3.69 -8.49 -1.24
CA PRO A 94 3.32 -7.63 -0.10
C PRO A 94 4.51 -6.96 0.60
N LEU A 95 5.71 -7.51 0.42
CA LEU A 95 6.94 -6.98 1.00
C LEU A 95 7.57 -5.88 0.13
N SER A 96 6.99 -5.62 -1.05
CA SER A 96 7.50 -4.65 -2.02
C SER A 96 6.76 -3.32 -1.98
N GLY A 97 7.46 -2.22 -2.31
CA GLY A 97 6.83 -0.92 -2.56
C GLY A 97 5.84 -0.93 -3.73
N LEU A 98 5.98 -1.88 -4.65
CA LEU A 98 5.04 -2.08 -5.76
C LEU A 98 3.63 -2.34 -5.24
N PHE A 99 3.47 -3.23 -4.25
CA PHE A 99 2.15 -3.55 -3.68
C PHE A 99 1.46 -2.33 -3.09
N VAL A 100 2.21 -1.51 -2.36
CA VAL A 100 1.68 -0.25 -1.80
C VAL A 100 1.21 0.69 -2.90
N ASN A 101 1.97 0.81 -4.00
CA ASN A 101 1.59 1.64 -5.13
C ASN A 101 0.37 1.09 -5.88
N MET A 102 0.24 -0.23 -6.03
CA MET A 102 -0.95 -0.86 -6.58
C MET A 102 -2.19 -0.57 -5.72
N LEU A 103 -2.08 -0.71 -4.40
CA LEU A 103 -3.19 -0.40 -3.48
C LEU A 103 -3.59 1.08 -3.55
N LYS A 104 -2.61 2.00 -3.60
CA LYS A 104 -2.88 3.44 -3.79
C LYS A 104 -3.65 3.71 -5.08
N ARG A 105 -3.31 3.02 -6.18
CA ARG A 105 -4.03 3.15 -7.45
C ARG A 105 -5.46 2.63 -7.37
N ILE A 106 -5.68 1.47 -6.72
CA ILE A 106 -7.02 0.90 -6.50
C ILE A 106 -7.88 1.87 -5.67
N VAL A 107 -7.32 2.39 -4.57
CA VAL A 107 -8.04 3.35 -3.72
C VAL A 107 -8.36 4.65 -4.47
N ALA A 108 -7.43 5.14 -5.30
CA ALA A 108 -7.65 6.33 -6.10
C ALA A 108 -8.76 6.18 -7.16
N MET A 109 -9.11 4.95 -7.53
CA MET A 109 -10.23 4.65 -8.44
C MET A 109 -11.59 4.65 -7.72
N SER A 110 -11.62 4.66 -6.40
CA SER A 110 -12.87 4.71 -5.65
C SER A 110 -13.44 6.13 -5.65
N GLU A 111 -14.72 6.27 -6.00
CA GLU A 111 -15.39 7.58 -6.08
C GLU A 111 -15.52 8.27 -4.71
N GLY A 112 -15.50 7.51 -3.62
CA GLY A 112 -15.61 8.04 -2.26
C GLY A 112 -14.35 8.70 -1.71
N VAL A 113 -13.16 8.26 -2.15
CA VAL A 113 -11.85 8.74 -1.66
C VAL A 113 -11.10 9.48 -2.77
N GLY A 114 -11.36 9.16 -4.02
CA GLY A 114 -10.69 9.70 -5.19
C GLY A 114 -11.64 10.19 -6.28
N GLY A 115 -12.91 10.40 -5.97
CA GLY A 115 -14.00 10.78 -6.90
C GLY A 115 -13.72 12.01 -7.79
N LEU A 116 -12.56 12.00 -8.35
CA LEU A 116 -11.94 12.97 -9.23
C LEU A 116 -12.13 12.57 -10.70
N GLY A 117 -13.00 11.58 -10.93
CA GLY A 117 -13.40 11.19 -12.27
C GLY A 117 -14.33 12.25 -12.88
N ARG A 118 -13.80 13.07 -13.78
CA ARG A 118 -14.50 13.81 -14.83
C ARG A 118 -15.15 15.18 -14.54
N GLN A 119 -15.20 15.69 -13.33
CA GLN A 119 -15.60 17.10 -13.16
C GLN A 119 -14.52 17.86 -12.40
N GLU A 120 -13.95 18.87 -13.05
CA GLU A 120 -13.06 19.86 -12.43
C GLU A 120 -13.84 20.79 -11.50
N ARG A 121 -14.49 20.22 -10.50
CA ARG A 121 -15.24 21.01 -9.54
C ARG A 121 -14.30 21.39 -8.39
N PRO A 122 -14.12 22.69 -8.09
CA PRO A 122 -13.33 23.11 -6.94
C PRO A 122 -13.87 22.50 -5.64
N LEU A 123 -12.97 21.98 -4.83
CA LEU A 123 -13.29 21.34 -3.54
C LEU A 123 -13.18 22.40 -2.43
N PRO A 124 -14.28 22.82 -1.82
CA PRO A 124 -14.24 23.75 -0.70
C PRO A 124 -13.61 23.10 0.55
N PRO A 125 -13.03 23.90 1.45
CA PRO A 125 -12.53 23.37 2.72
C PRO A 125 -13.71 22.93 3.60
N ILE A 126 -13.62 21.74 4.20
CA ILE A 126 -14.61 21.18 5.14
C ILE A 126 -14.10 21.35 6.57
N GLU A 127 -12.87 20.90 6.81
CA GLU A 127 -12.15 21.00 8.09
C GLU A 127 -10.69 21.31 7.80
N ILE A 128 -10.08 22.12 8.65
CA ILE A 128 -8.66 22.45 8.56
C ILE A 128 -7.93 22.01 9.82
N LEU A 129 -6.63 21.78 9.68
CA LEU A 129 -5.74 21.55 10.82
C LEU A 129 -5.09 22.89 11.22
N ASP A 130 -5.13 23.21 12.51
CA ASP A 130 -4.37 24.32 13.06
C ASP A 130 -2.88 23.96 13.24
N GLY A 131 -2.06 24.92 13.65
CA GLY A 131 -0.63 24.72 13.89
C GLY A 131 -0.30 23.73 15.03
N PHE A 132 -1.29 23.30 15.81
CA PHE A 132 -1.16 22.33 16.89
C PHE A 132 -1.73 20.96 16.53
N GLY A 133 -2.15 20.77 15.26
CA GLY A 133 -2.72 19.51 14.80
C GLY A 133 -4.18 19.28 15.22
N ARG A 134 -4.89 20.31 15.68
CA ARG A 134 -6.31 20.20 16.04
C ARG A 134 -7.18 20.53 14.82
N THR A 135 -8.28 19.80 14.67
CA THR A 135 -9.27 20.10 13.64
C THR A 135 -10.10 21.33 14.03
N ALA A 136 -10.28 22.21 13.08
CA ALA A 136 -11.05 23.44 13.23
C ALA A 136 -11.93 23.70 11.99
N LYS A 137 -12.93 24.56 12.15
CA LYS A 137 -13.72 25.05 11.02
C LYS A 137 -12.83 25.87 10.09
N PRO A 138 -13.10 25.83 8.77
CA PRO A 138 -12.35 26.64 7.82
C PRO A 138 -12.36 28.13 8.16
N THR A 139 -11.18 28.75 8.03
CA THR A 139 -11.05 30.21 8.17
C THR A 139 -11.60 30.89 6.91
N SER A 140 -11.94 32.17 7.01
CA SER A 140 -12.39 32.98 5.87
C SER A 140 -11.31 33.13 4.76
N THR A 141 -10.06 32.88 5.09
CA THR A 141 -8.92 32.92 4.15
C THR A 141 -8.75 31.61 3.39
N ALA A 142 -9.31 30.50 3.88
CA ALA A 142 -9.20 29.20 3.23
C ALA A 142 -10.03 29.16 1.94
N LYS A 143 -9.37 28.82 0.84
CA LYS A 143 -9.97 28.76 -0.50
C LYS A 143 -10.18 27.31 -0.95
N ALA A 144 -11.09 27.12 -1.89
CA ALA A 144 -11.29 25.83 -2.53
C ALA A 144 -10.05 25.42 -3.31
N ILE A 145 -9.78 24.11 -3.35
CA ILE A 145 -8.65 23.52 -4.09
C ILE A 145 -9.13 22.86 -5.37
N SER A 146 -8.22 22.66 -6.31
CA SER A 146 -8.49 21.81 -7.48
C SER A 146 -8.70 20.36 -7.04
N SER A 147 -9.59 19.67 -7.74
CA SER A 147 -9.80 18.24 -7.54
C SER A 147 -8.55 17.41 -7.89
N HIS A 148 -7.71 17.88 -8.80
CA HIS A 148 -6.48 17.22 -9.26
C HIS A 148 -5.24 18.10 -9.07
N GLY A 149 -4.07 17.46 -9.15
CA GLY A 149 -2.80 18.16 -9.11
C GLY A 149 -2.31 18.49 -7.71
N ASP A 150 -1.15 19.12 -7.68
CA ASP A 150 -0.49 19.56 -6.46
C ASP A 150 -1.10 20.88 -5.98
N VAL A 151 -1.27 20.99 -4.67
CA VAL A 151 -1.78 22.19 -4.01
C VAL A 151 -0.70 22.72 -3.08
N ASP A 152 -0.31 23.98 -3.24
CA ASP A 152 0.62 24.62 -2.32
C ASP A 152 -0.06 24.87 -0.97
N ILE A 153 0.58 24.33 0.08
CA ILE A 153 0.09 24.46 1.44
C ILE A 153 0.48 25.82 1.98
N GLY A 154 -0.51 26.54 2.47
CA GLY A 154 -0.34 27.87 3.01
C GLY A 154 -1.63 28.43 3.62
N PRO A 155 -1.68 29.71 4.00
CA PRO A 155 -2.85 30.32 4.61
C PRO A 155 -4.13 30.23 3.74
N ALA A 156 -3.97 30.19 2.40
CA ALA A 156 -5.09 30.04 1.48
C ALA A 156 -5.53 28.58 1.32
N HIS A 157 -4.63 27.63 1.52
CA HIS A 157 -4.90 26.19 1.43
C HIS A 157 -4.25 25.48 2.62
N PRO A 158 -4.78 25.67 3.84
CA PRO A 158 -4.25 25.02 5.03
C PRO A 158 -4.41 23.48 4.92
N PRO A 159 -3.56 22.70 5.62
CA PRO A 159 -3.76 21.26 5.74
C PRO A 159 -5.15 20.96 6.28
N GLY A 160 -5.77 19.89 5.79
CA GLY A 160 -7.12 19.55 6.21
C GLY A 160 -7.89 18.73 5.19
N LEU A 161 -9.20 18.74 5.33
CA LEU A 161 -10.14 18.01 4.52
C LEU A 161 -10.94 18.97 3.63
N TYR A 162 -10.93 18.70 2.34
CA TYR A 162 -11.60 19.50 1.31
C TYR A 162 -12.59 18.64 0.54
N GLY A 163 -13.70 19.21 0.10
CA GLY A 163 -14.67 18.54 -0.77
C GLY A 163 -16.11 18.69 -0.35
N PHE A 164 -16.87 17.62 -0.57
CA PHE A 164 -18.30 17.50 -0.29
C PHE A 164 -18.54 16.22 0.52
N GLU A 165 -19.78 15.95 0.93
CA GLU A 165 -20.11 14.76 1.73
C GLU A 165 -19.68 13.45 1.05
N THR A 166 -19.83 13.36 -0.28
CA THR A 166 -19.52 12.15 -1.06
C THR A 166 -18.12 12.12 -1.66
N THR A 167 -17.45 13.26 -1.74
CA THR A 167 -16.12 13.37 -2.38
C THR A 167 -15.22 14.21 -1.50
N ARG A 168 -14.23 13.59 -0.89
CA ARG A 168 -13.31 14.26 0.04
C ARG A 168 -11.86 14.06 -0.37
N ARG A 169 -11.08 15.13 -0.26
CA ARG A 169 -9.63 15.12 -0.48
C ARG A 169 -8.91 15.67 0.75
N ALA A 170 -7.96 14.90 1.28
CA ALA A 170 -7.10 15.35 2.36
C ALA A 170 -5.85 16.03 1.81
N ILE A 171 -5.49 17.17 2.40
CA ILE A 171 -4.20 17.84 2.17
C ILE A 171 -3.35 17.65 3.43
N ASN A 172 -2.23 16.97 3.27
CA ASN A 172 -1.31 16.63 4.34
C ASN A 172 -0.01 17.40 4.22
N LEU A 173 0.44 17.99 5.32
CA LEU A 173 1.70 18.72 5.40
C LEU A 173 2.93 17.79 5.29
N GLY A 174 2.82 16.57 5.85
CA GLY A 174 3.92 15.63 6.05
C GLY A 174 4.81 15.37 4.82
N PRO A 175 4.27 15.05 3.64
CA PRO A 175 5.08 14.74 2.46
C PRO A 175 5.96 15.91 1.95
N ARG A 176 5.63 17.15 2.35
CA ARG A 176 6.32 18.38 1.93
C ARG A 176 7.12 19.02 3.05
N LEU A 177 7.07 18.46 4.25
CA LEU A 177 7.79 18.99 5.40
C LEU A 177 9.24 18.51 5.37
N THR A 178 10.16 19.41 5.09
CA THR A 178 11.58 19.15 5.30
C THR A 178 11.92 19.52 6.74
N ILE A 179 12.07 18.54 7.60
CA ILE A 179 12.52 18.75 8.98
C ILE A 179 14.03 18.99 8.94
N LYS A 180 14.43 20.22 9.23
CA LYS A 180 15.85 20.53 9.38
C LYS A 180 16.37 19.87 10.67
N PRO A 181 17.58 19.30 10.65
CA PRO A 181 18.22 18.85 11.88
C PRO A 181 18.24 19.98 12.91
N MET A 182 18.01 19.62 14.16
CA MET A 182 18.11 20.58 15.23
C MET A 182 19.55 21.12 15.31
N GLY A 183 19.71 22.43 15.36
CA GLY A 183 20.99 23.07 15.54
C GLY A 183 21.64 22.72 16.89
N PRO A 184 22.81 23.29 17.21
CA PRO A 184 23.44 23.03 18.48
C PRO A 184 22.49 23.36 19.63
N LEU A 185 22.48 22.48 20.63
CA LEU A 185 21.62 22.63 21.81
C LEU A 185 21.98 23.91 22.56
N PRO A 186 21.00 24.63 23.12
CA PRO A 186 21.26 25.77 23.99
C PRO A 186 22.12 25.38 25.20
N GLN A 187 22.87 26.33 25.75
CA GLN A 187 23.65 26.10 26.97
C GLN A 187 22.75 25.62 28.11
N GLY A 188 23.17 24.52 28.77
CA GLY A 188 22.43 23.93 29.88
C GLY A 188 21.47 22.80 29.48
N VAL A 189 21.33 22.49 28.19
CA VAL A 189 20.55 21.35 27.71
C VAL A 189 21.51 20.18 27.41
N ALA A 190 21.38 19.10 28.15
CA ALA A 190 22.09 17.86 27.85
C ALA A 190 21.36 17.05 26.78
N GLY A 191 22.06 16.61 25.76
CA GLY A 191 21.52 15.68 24.77
C GLY A 191 21.75 14.25 25.23
N GLU A 192 20.68 13.48 25.39
CA GLU A 192 20.79 12.04 25.57
C GLU A 192 20.35 11.33 24.27
N ALA A 193 21.19 10.43 23.79
CA ALA A 193 20.78 9.52 22.73
C ALA A 193 19.96 8.38 23.36
N TYR A 194 18.90 7.95 22.69
CA TYR A 194 18.23 6.71 23.06
C TYR A 194 19.28 5.57 23.07
N ALA A 195 19.55 5.02 24.24
CA ALA A 195 20.40 3.86 24.36
C ALA A 195 19.74 2.72 23.55
N GLN A 196 20.39 2.27 22.49
CA GLN A 196 20.05 1.00 21.90
C GLN A 196 20.44 -0.07 22.92
N GLU A 197 19.46 -0.58 23.65
CA GLU A 197 19.66 -1.79 24.45
C GLU A 197 20.16 -2.88 23.49
N ARG A 198 21.39 -3.30 23.69
CA ARG A 198 22.01 -4.34 22.89
C ARG A 198 21.29 -5.64 23.25
N GLU A 199 20.46 -6.14 22.35
CA GLU A 199 19.86 -7.47 22.50
C GLU A 199 20.99 -8.50 22.65
N VAL A 200 21.06 -9.12 23.82
CA VAL A 200 22.01 -10.20 24.07
C VAL A 200 21.32 -11.51 23.69
N ASP A 201 21.79 -12.14 22.61
CA ASP A 201 21.31 -13.46 22.22
C ASP A 201 21.77 -14.50 23.24
N LEU A 202 20.86 -15.00 24.07
CA LEU A 202 21.09 -16.00 25.07
C LEU A 202 21.07 -17.44 24.53
N LYS A 203 20.64 -17.64 23.28
CA LYS A 203 20.57 -18.97 22.64
C LYS A 203 21.87 -19.77 22.72
N PRO A 204 23.06 -19.21 22.41
CA PRO A 204 24.30 -19.96 22.48
C PRO A 204 24.60 -20.51 23.90
N TRP A 205 24.31 -19.69 24.91
CA TRP A 205 24.53 -20.06 26.30
C TRP A 205 23.63 -21.21 26.78
N PHE A 206 22.36 -21.18 26.38
CA PHE A 206 21.42 -22.27 26.68
C PHE A 206 21.78 -23.56 25.94
N LEU A 207 22.23 -23.46 24.68
CA LEU A 207 22.69 -24.64 23.93
C LEU A 207 23.93 -25.27 24.55
N VAL A 208 24.93 -24.47 24.96
CA VAL A 208 26.13 -24.98 25.65
C VAL A 208 25.75 -25.61 26.96
N SER A 209 24.90 -25.01 27.76
CA SER A 209 24.43 -25.55 29.03
C SER A 209 23.70 -26.90 28.85
N ALA A 210 22.82 -26.99 27.88
CA ALA A 210 22.11 -28.21 27.54
C ALA A 210 23.07 -29.34 27.11
N PHE A 211 24.09 -28.99 26.32
CA PHE A 211 25.08 -29.94 25.85
C PHE A 211 25.97 -30.48 27.01
N ILE A 212 26.35 -29.59 27.94
CA ILE A 212 27.10 -30.00 29.16
C ILE A 212 26.27 -30.94 30.03
N LEU A 213 24.98 -30.65 30.23
CA LEU A 213 24.10 -31.52 31.01
C LEU A 213 23.91 -32.88 30.35
N LEU A 214 23.81 -32.92 29.01
CA LEU A 214 23.69 -34.18 28.27
C LEU A 214 24.94 -35.04 28.38
N ILE A 215 26.13 -34.45 28.44
CA ILE A 215 27.40 -35.17 28.66
C ILE A 215 27.51 -35.67 30.12
N ALA A 216 26.99 -34.93 31.08
CA ALA A 216 27.04 -35.28 32.48
C ALA A 216 26.04 -36.41 32.85
N ASP A 217 24.98 -36.62 32.04
CA ASP A 217 23.98 -37.66 32.23
C ASP A 217 24.31 -38.95 31.46
N ALA A 218 25.36 -38.96 30.63
CA ALA A 218 25.83 -40.11 29.83
C ALA A 218 26.89 -40.90 30.53
#